data_ed95e61b1a272df39aa2a5dcf9122881
#
_entry.id   ed95e61b1a272df39aa2a5dcf9122881
#
_cell.length_a   1.000
_cell.length_b   1.000
_cell.length_c   1.000
_cell.angle_alpha   90.00
_cell.angle_beta   90.00
_cell.angle_gamma   90.00
#
_symmetry.space_group_name_H-M   'P 1'
#
loop_
_entity.id
_entity.type
_entity.pdbx_description
1 polymer ?
#
loop_
_entity_poly.entity_id
_entity_poly.type
_entity_poly.pdbx_seq_one_letter_code
_entity_poly.pdbx_strand_id
1 'polypeptide(L)'
;MSTRDRTETTTEVGLLDALLDAYQGEVFGVAMYRRVTESLDDPWQRWQWECLTRVEVELRDELAAALLRLGHTAIPDEGEHAAGLAEAERIVGLPWLEMLHEFTYDLPPLVERYSAIAVDHESAVDVVGCREVLDRLVRHEVASIEFHHAELAGRAPIDSIGPVVALLTGPIPDPPIE
;
A
#
# COMPACT_ATOMS: atom_id res chain seq x y z
N MET A 1 -2.10 12.64 38.64
CA MET A 1 -1.84 12.16 37.26
C MET A 1 -0.36 12.35 36.99
N SER A 2 0.38 11.25 36.82
CA SER A 2 1.85 11.26 36.68
C SER A 2 2.24 11.77 35.29
N THR A 3 3.42 12.37 35.17
CA THR A 3 4.00 12.84 33.88
C THR A 3 4.10 11.70 32.86
N ARG A 4 4.28 10.45 33.33
CA ARG A 4 4.37 9.23 32.54
C ARG A 4 3.04 8.93 31.83
N ASP A 5 1.89 9.02 32.49
CA ASP A 5 0.55 8.81 31.92
C ASP A 5 0.24 9.79 30.77
N ARG A 6 0.73 11.04 30.87
CA ARG A 6 0.46 12.06 29.87
C ARG A 6 1.28 11.87 28.60
N THR A 7 2.51 11.33 28.71
CA THR A 7 3.39 11.06 27.58
C THR A 7 2.92 9.82 26.81
N GLU A 8 2.52 8.76 27.51
CA GLU A 8 1.96 7.54 26.89
C GLU A 8 0.70 7.83 26.09
N THR A 9 -0.24 8.61 26.66
CA THR A 9 -1.49 9.01 25.96
C THR A 9 -1.21 9.84 24.68
N THR A 10 -0.20 10.71 24.72
CA THR A 10 0.14 11.56 23.54
C THR A 10 0.77 10.72 22.41
N THR A 11 1.58 9.72 22.75
CA THR A 11 2.22 8.82 21.79
C THR A 11 1.21 7.88 21.15
N GLU A 12 0.24 7.37 21.91
CA GLU A 12 -0.85 6.54 21.40
C GLU A 12 -1.76 7.30 20.43
N VAL A 13 -2.09 8.56 20.73
CA VAL A 13 -2.89 9.43 19.85
C VAL A 13 -2.16 9.65 18.50
N GLY A 14 -0.86 9.95 18.55
CA GLY A 14 -0.07 10.14 17.34
C GLY A 14 0.02 8.88 16.47
N LEU A 15 0.16 7.70 17.10
CA LEU A 15 0.16 6.42 16.37
C LEU A 15 -1.21 6.15 15.71
N LEU A 16 -2.30 6.41 16.45
CA LEU A 16 -3.65 6.24 15.90
C LEU A 16 -3.87 7.11 14.65
N ASP A 17 -3.50 8.39 14.71
CA ASP A 17 -3.63 9.30 13.58
C ASP A 17 -2.80 8.82 12.38
N ALA A 18 -1.58 8.35 12.62
CA ALA A 18 -0.69 7.82 11.58
C ALA A 18 -1.24 6.54 10.92
N LEU A 19 -1.85 5.63 11.71
CA LEU A 19 -2.47 4.41 11.18
C LEU A 19 -3.77 4.70 10.42
N LEU A 20 -4.55 5.69 10.86
CA LEU A 20 -5.74 6.15 10.11
C LEU A 20 -5.34 6.74 8.77
N ASP A 21 -4.30 7.56 8.75
CA ASP A 21 -3.77 8.17 7.55
C ASP A 21 -3.20 7.11 6.57
N ALA A 22 -2.46 6.11 7.07
CA ALA A 22 -2.00 4.97 6.28
C ALA A 22 -3.19 4.18 5.71
N TYR A 23 -4.22 3.90 6.52
CA TYR A 23 -5.43 3.21 6.07
C TYR A 23 -6.12 3.97 4.92
N GLN A 24 -6.23 5.28 4.99
CA GLN A 24 -6.81 6.08 3.90
C GLN A 24 -5.93 6.07 2.65
N GLY A 25 -4.61 6.01 2.81
CA GLY A 25 -3.69 5.77 1.69
C GLY A 25 -4.00 4.47 0.95
N GLU A 26 -4.28 3.37 1.67
CA GLU A 26 -4.68 2.10 1.06
C GLU A 26 -6.08 2.16 0.43
N VAL A 27 -7.00 2.98 0.96
CA VAL A 27 -8.32 3.24 0.32
C VAL A 27 -8.11 3.90 -1.04
N PHE A 28 -7.24 4.90 -1.12
CA PHE A 28 -6.83 5.55 -2.36
C PHE A 28 -6.16 4.53 -3.32
N GLY A 29 -5.16 3.78 -2.84
CA GLY A 29 -4.41 2.80 -3.61
C GLY A 29 -5.31 1.73 -4.22
N VAL A 30 -6.19 1.11 -3.42
CA VAL A 30 -7.16 0.10 -3.88
C VAL A 30 -8.05 0.65 -5.00
N ALA A 31 -8.56 1.88 -4.88
CA ALA A 31 -9.40 2.49 -5.90
C ALA A 31 -8.63 2.71 -7.20
N MET A 32 -7.42 3.26 -7.11
CA MET A 32 -6.55 3.56 -8.23
C MET A 32 -6.11 2.27 -8.95
N TYR A 33 -5.47 1.33 -8.25
CA TYR A 33 -4.94 0.11 -8.85
C TYR A 33 -6.03 -0.75 -9.48
N ARG A 34 -7.20 -0.87 -8.84
CA ARG A 34 -8.34 -1.61 -9.40
C ARG A 34 -8.80 -0.99 -10.71
N ARG A 35 -8.95 0.33 -10.76
CA ARG A 35 -9.39 1.04 -11.97
C ARG A 35 -8.37 0.93 -13.11
N VAL A 36 -7.07 0.99 -12.80
CA VAL A 36 -6.02 0.77 -13.78
C VAL A 36 -6.06 -0.68 -14.29
N THR A 37 -6.14 -1.66 -13.39
CA THR A 37 -6.25 -3.09 -13.77
C THR A 37 -7.39 -3.34 -14.76
N GLU A 38 -8.56 -2.73 -14.52
CA GLU A 38 -9.73 -2.86 -15.40
C GLU A 38 -9.50 -2.27 -16.80
N SER A 39 -8.57 -1.32 -16.94
CA SER A 39 -8.30 -0.64 -18.21
C SER A 39 -7.23 -1.30 -19.06
N LEU A 40 -6.45 -2.23 -18.51
CA LEU A 40 -5.36 -2.89 -19.20
C LEU A 40 -5.86 -3.99 -20.15
N ASP A 41 -5.46 -3.94 -21.41
CA ASP A 41 -5.81 -4.95 -22.41
C ASP A 41 -4.82 -6.12 -22.42
N ASP A 42 -3.53 -5.85 -22.18
CA ASP A 42 -2.49 -6.87 -22.12
C ASP A 42 -2.71 -7.81 -20.92
N PRO A 43 -2.80 -9.15 -21.12
CA PRO A 43 -3.08 -10.08 -20.04
C PRO A 43 -2.00 -10.12 -18.97
N TRP A 44 -0.71 -9.95 -19.34
CA TRP A 44 0.40 -9.97 -18.40
C TRP A 44 0.42 -8.70 -17.54
N GLN A 45 0.23 -7.53 -18.16
CA GLN A 45 0.12 -6.27 -17.43
C GLN A 45 -1.07 -6.28 -16.47
N ARG A 46 -2.23 -6.77 -16.93
CA ARG A 46 -3.42 -6.91 -16.08
C ARG A 46 -3.16 -7.83 -14.89
N TRP A 47 -2.55 -9.00 -15.10
CA TRP A 47 -2.21 -9.92 -14.03
C TRP A 47 -1.24 -9.33 -13.00
N GLN A 48 -0.23 -8.61 -13.46
CA GLN A 48 0.70 -7.91 -12.58
C GLN A 48 -0.03 -6.89 -11.70
N TRP A 49 -0.93 -6.11 -12.29
CA TRP A 49 -1.72 -5.12 -11.55
C TRP A 49 -2.81 -5.74 -10.67
N GLU A 50 -3.31 -6.91 -10.99
CA GLU A 50 -4.13 -7.70 -10.08
C GLU A 50 -3.36 -8.12 -8.83
N CYS A 51 -2.08 -8.50 -8.96
CA CYS A 51 -1.23 -8.81 -7.82
C CYS A 51 -1.00 -7.58 -6.94
N LEU A 52 -0.67 -6.42 -7.53
CA LEU A 52 -0.55 -5.15 -6.80
C LEU A 52 -1.85 -4.80 -6.07
N THR A 53 -2.98 -4.80 -6.78
CA THR A 53 -4.30 -4.51 -6.21
C THR A 53 -4.62 -5.41 -5.01
N ARG A 54 -4.22 -6.67 -5.06
CA ARG A 54 -4.43 -7.61 -3.95
C ARG A 54 -3.62 -7.26 -2.72
N VAL A 55 -2.34 -6.89 -2.88
CA VAL A 55 -1.51 -6.46 -1.75
C VAL A 55 -2.12 -5.24 -1.08
N GLU A 56 -2.58 -4.25 -1.84
CA GLU A 56 -3.30 -3.07 -1.33
C GLU A 56 -4.53 -3.46 -0.50
N VAL A 57 -5.36 -4.37 -1.04
CA VAL A 57 -6.56 -4.84 -0.32
C VAL A 57 -6.19 -5.55 0.98
N GLU A 58 -5.18 -6.42 0.97
CA GLU A 58 -4.73 -7.13 2.15
C GLU A 58 -4.18 -6.17 3.21
N LEU A 59 -3.36 -5.18 2.81
CA LEU A 59 -2.80 -4.16 3.70
C LEU A 59 -3.89 -3.27 4.30
N ARG A 60 -4.83 -2.80 3.50
CA ARG A 60 -5.99 -2.04 3.99
C ARG A 60 -6.74 -2.82 5.07
N ASP A 61 -7.01 -4.09 4.84
CA ASP A 61 -7.75 -4.93 5.77
C ASP A 61 -6.95 -5.22 7.05
N GLU A 62 -5.63 -5.37 6.96
CA GLU A 62 -4.73 -5.51 8.11
C GLU A 62 -4.63 -4.21 8.94
N LEU A 63 -4.56 -3.05 8.28
CA LEU A 63 -4.61 -1.75 8.95
C LEU A 63 -5.96 -1.54 9.65
N ALA A 64 -7.06 -1.92 9.02
CA ALA A 64 -8.39 -1.90 9.66
C ALA A 64 -8.43 -2.78 10.91
N ALA A 65 -7.83 -3.96 10.86
CA ALA A 65 -7.73 -4.85 12.02
C ALA A 65 -6.82 -4.27 13.13
N ALA A 66 -5.74 -3.58 12.77
CA ALA A 66 -4.88 -2.88 13.72
C ALA A 66 -5.62 -1.73 14.41
N LEU A 67 -6.34 -0.91 13.65
CA LEU A 67 -7.19 0.16 14.18
C LEU A 67 -8.27 -0.36 15.13
N LEU A 68 -8.89 -1.49 14.79
CA LEU A 68 -9.90 -2.13 15.65
C LEU A 68 -9.30 -2.57 16.99
N ARG A 69 -8.06 -3.07 17.02
CA ARG A 69 -7.35 -3.40 18.28
C ARG A 69 -7.13 -2.17 19.17
N LEU A 70 -6.99 -0.99 18.58
CA LEU A 70 -6.95 0.31 19.26
C LEU A 70 -8.34 0.84 19.68
N GLY A 71 -9.42 0.08 19.42
CA GLY A 71 -10.78 0.49 19.71
C GLY A 71 -11.42 1.42 18.68
N HIS A 72 -10.79 1.55 17.49
CA HIS A 72 -11.28 2.40 16.41
C HIS A 72 -11.76 1.58 15.22
N THR A 73 -12.91 1.92 14.69
CA THR A 73 -13.42 1.33 13.45
C THR A 73 -12.89 2.11 12.25
N ALA A 74 -12.17 1.44 11.38
CA ALA A 74 -11.73 2.02 10.12
C ALA A 74 -12.92 2.25 9.19
N ILE A 75 -13.11 3.48 8.74
CA ILE A 75 -14.17 3.87 7.80
C ILE A 75 -13.47 4.44 6.57
N PRO A 76 -13.66 3.86 5.36
CA PRO A 76 -13.11 4.42 4.14
C PRO A 76 -13.64 5.84 3.90
N ASP A 77 -12.72 6.76 3.61
CA ASP A 77 -13.08 8.12 3.22
C ASP A 77 -13.50 8.15 1.73
N GLU A 78 -14.68 8.67 1.45
CA GLU A 78 -15.19 8.79 0.08
C GLU A 78 -14.35 9.74 -0.78
N GLY A 79 -13.73 10.74 -0.16
CA GLY A 79 -12.82 11.67 -0.83
C GLY A 79 -11.54 10.99 -1.28
N GLU A 80 -10.91 10.18 -0.43
CA GLU A 80 -9.72 9.40 -0.77
C GLU A 80 -10.01 8.36 -1.85
N HIS A 81 -11.13 7.67 -1.75
CA HIS A 81 -11.56 6.76 -2.81
C HIS A 81 -11.77 7.51 -4.15
N ALA A 82 -12.44 8.65 -4.14
CA ALA A 82 -12.67 9.45 -5.34
C ALA A 82 -11.35 10.02 -5.91
N ALA A 83 -10.41 10.40 -5.04
CA ALA A 83 -9.08 10.86 -5.44
C ALA A 83 -8.28 9.75 -6.12
N GLY A 84 -8.33 8.52 -5.60
CA GLY A 84 -7.70 7.35 -6.23
C GLY A 84 -8.28 7.05 -7.62
N LEU A 85 -9.60 7.14 -7.80
CA LEU A 85 -10.22 7.01 -9.12
C LEU A 85 -9.79 8.14 -10.08
N ALA A 86 -9.72 9.37 -9.61
CA ALA A 86 -9.29 10.51 -10.42
C ALA A 86 -7.83 10.37 -10.87
N GLU A 87 -6.96 9.87 -9.99
CA GLU A 87 -5.58 9.57 -10.32
C GLU A 87 -5.47 8.44 -11.36
N ALA A 88 -6.26 7.38 -11.21
CA ALA A 88 -6.33 6.33 -12.21
C ALA A 88 -6.73 6.86 -13.58
N GLU A 89 -7.76 7.71 -13.67
CA GLU A 89 -8.19 8.33 -14.93
C GLU A 89 -7.11 9.24 -15.57
N ARG A 90 -6.22 9.82 -14.75
CA ARG A 90 -5.09 10.61 -15.25
C ARG A 90 -4.05 9.75 -15.98
N ILE A 91 -3.83 8.52 -15.51
CA ILE A 91 -2.78 7.63 -16.01
C ILE A 91 -3.29 6.56 -16.97
N VAL A 92 -4.59 6.21 -16.90
CA VAL A 92 -5.23 5.30 -17.86
C VAL A 92 -5.12 5.87 -19.27
N GLY A 93 -4.57 5.08 -20.18
CA GLY A 93 -4.34 5.50 -21.56
C GLY A 93 -2.94 6.06 -21.83
N LEU A 94 -2.10 6.24 -20.84
CA LEU A 94 -0.67 6.44 -21.04
C LEU A 94 -0.04 5.16 -21.63
N PRO A 95 0.98 5.29 -22.48
CA PRO A 95 1.81 4.15 -22.86
C PRO A 95 2.37 3.46 -21.60
N TRP A 96 2.46 2.12 -21.62
CA TRP A 96 2.87 1.31 -20.45
C TRP A 96 4.10 1.85 -19.71
N LEU A 97 5.18 2.13 -20.43
CA LEU A 97 6.41 2.63 -19.81
C LEU A 97 6.27 4.04 -19.24
N GLU A 98 5.43 4.89 -19.81
CA GLU A 98 5.16 6.23 -19.28
C GLU A 98 4.35 6.14 -17.98
N MET A 99 3.35 5.27 -17.94
CA MET A 99 2.59 4.99 -16.73
C MET A 99 3.49 4.49 -15.59
N LEU A 100 4.39 3.53 -15.86
CA LEU A 100 5.34 3.03 -14.86
C LEU A 100 6.29 4.13 -14.34
N HIS A 101 6.70 5.04 -15.22
CA HIS A 101 7.54 6.18 -14.82
C HIS A 101 6.85 7.11 -13.83
N GLU A 102 5.56 7.38 -13.98
CA GLU A 102 4.79 8.20 -13.03
C GLU A 102 4.92 7.65 -11.60
N PHE A 103 4.74 6.34 -11.44
CA PHE A 103 4.85 5.69 -10.12
C PHE A 103 6.25 5.71 -9.50
N THR A 104 7.33 5.69 -10.29
CA THR A 104 8.69 5.68 -9.74
C THR A 104 9.06 6.94 -8.97
N TYR A 105 8.35 8.05 -9.18
CA TYR A 105 8.59 9.31 -8.46
C TYR A 105 7.77 9.43 -7.19
N ASP A 106 6.58 8.82 -7.15
CA ASP A 106 5.62 9.01 -6.08
C ASP A 106 5.81 8.03 -4.91
N LEU A 107 6.40 6.85 -5.16
CA LEU A 107 6.57 5.80 -4.15
C LEU A 107 7.68 6.05 -3.11
N PRO A 108 8.89 6.59 -3.43
CA PRO A 108 9.94 6.76 -2.44
C PRO A 108 9.55 7.59 -1.22
N PRO A 109 8.78 8.70 -1.34
CA PRO A 109 8.28 9.43 -0.18
C PRO A 109 7.37 8.61 0.74
N LEU A 110 6.64 7.61 0.22
CA LEU A 110 5.79 6.73 1.01
C LEU A 110 6.62 5.76 1.85
N VAL A 111 7.73 5.23 1.29
CA VAL A 111 8.69 4.41 2.06
C VAL A 111 9.23 5.18 3.26
N GLU A 112 9.63 6.44 3.07
CA GLU A 112 10.15 7.30 4.14
C GLU A 112 9.07 7.56 5.19
N ARG A 113 7.86 7.92 4.77
CA ARG A 113 6.71 8.20 5.64
C ARG A 113 6.35 6.99 6.51
N TYR A 114 6.16 5.82 5.91
CA TYR A 114 5.76 4.62 6.65
C TYR A 114 6.87 4.09 7.57
N SER A 115 8.13 4.22 7.15
CA SER A 115 9.27 3.89 8.01
C SER A 115 9.34 4.80 9.24
N ALA A 116 9.00 6.09 9.09
CA ALA A 116 9.00 7.04 10.19
C ALA A 116 7.94 6.69 11.26
N ILE A 117 6.77 6.18 10.87
CA ILE A 117 5.72 5.78 11.82
C ILE A 117 6.26 4.74 12.82
N ALA A 118 6.96 3.72 12.33
CA ALA A 118 7.50 2.66 13.18
C ALA A 118 8.58 3.16 14.14
N VAL A 119 9.37 4.16 13.73
CA VAL A 119 10.44 4.78 14.54
C VAL A 119 9.86 5.76 15.57
N ASP A 120 9.01 6.68 15.12
CA ASP A 120 8.48 7.77 15.94
C ASP A 120 7.54 7.25 17.06
N HIS A 121 6.94 6.09 16.86
CA HIS A 121 5.98 5.47 17.77
C HIS A 121 6.43 4.10 18.30
N GLU A 122 7.74 3.81 18.32
CA GLU A 122 8.31 2.48 18.60
C GLU A 122 7.67 1.79 19.80
N SER A 123 7.56 2.47 20.94
CA SER A 123 7.00 1.89 22.17
C SER A 123 5.51 1.56 22.07
N ALA A 124 4.72 2.40 21.39
CA ALA A 124 3.30 2.19 21.21
C ALA A 124 3.02 1.09 20.18
N VAL A 125 3.79 1.05 19.09
CA VAL A 125 3.72 0.03 18.03
C VAL A 125 3.85 -1.39 18.58
N ASP A 126 4.80 -1.62 19.50
CA ASP A 126 5.02 -2.93 20.12
C ASP A 126 3.89 -3.31 21.09
N VAL A 127 3.41 -2.35 21.88
CA VAL A 127 2.31 -2.57 22.84
C VAL A 127 1.01 -2.94 22.11
N VAL A 128 0.72 -2.31 21.00
CA VAL A 128 -0.51 -2.51 20.23
C VAL A 128 -0.39 -3.70 19.27
N GLY A 129 0.81 -4.19 19.01
CA GLY A 129 1.07 -5.30 18.09
C GLY A 129 0.79 -4.95 16.62
N CYS A 130 1.09 -3.72 16.21
CA CYS A 130 0.93 -3.27 14.83
C CYS A 130 2.26 -3.19 14.05
N ARG A 131 3.39 -3.60 14.64
CA ARG A 131 4.71 -3.59 13.97
C ARG A 131 4.70 -4.38 12.66
N GLU A 132 4.11 -5.57 12.66
CA GLU A 132 4.10 -6.44 11.48
C GLU A 132 3.39 -5.81 10.29
N VAL A 133 2.25 -5.14 10.51
CA VAL A 133 1.52 -4.45 9.42
C VAL A 133 2.30 -3.25 8.90
N LEU A 134 2.96 -2.48 9.79
CA LEU A 134 3.81 -1.36 9.37
C LEU A 134 5.04 -1.82 8.58
N ASP A 135 5.70 -2.89 9.03
CA ASP A 135 6.83 -3.49 8.31
C ASP A 135 6.40 -4.04 6.95
N ARG A 136 5.18 -4.58 6.86
CA ARG A 136 4.63 -5.07 5.60
C ARG A 136 4.26 -3.92 4.66
N LEU A 137 3.74 -2.83 5.19
CA LEU A 137 3.44 -1.61 4.43
C LEU A 137 4.72 -1.04 3.78
N VAL A 138 5.80 -0.90 4.54
CA VAL A 138 7.10 -0.47 4.01
C VAL A 138 7.62 -1.43 2.93
N ARG A 139 7.52 -2.75 3.17
CA ARG A 139 7.95 -3.76 2.18
C ARG A 139 7.13 -3.72 0.90
N HIS A 140 5.84 -3.37 1.00
CA HIS A 140 4.97 -3.20 -0.17
C HIS A 140 5.46 -2.07 -1.07
N GLU A 141 5.72 -0.90 -0.51
CA GLU A 141 6.25 0.23 -1.29
C GLU A 141 7.60 -0.09 -1.94
N VAL A 142 8.49 -0.74 -1.21
CA VAL A 142 9.79 -1.17 -1.75
C VAL A 142 9.60 -2.18 -2.89
N ALA A 143 8.74 -3.17 -2.72
CA ALA A 143 8.45 -4.17 -3.75
C ALA A 143 7.81 -3.56 -5.00
N SER A 144 6.95 -2.54 -4.82
CA SER A 144 6.34 -1.78 -5.91
C SER A 144 7.40 -1.00 -6.70
N ILE A 145 8.35 -0.35 -6.01
CA ILE A 145 9.49 0.32 -6.66
C ILE A 145 10.33 -0.68 -7.46
N GLU A 146 10.67 -1.83 -6.87
CA GLU A 146 11.44 -2.89 -7.53
C GLU A 146 10.73 -3.43 -8.76
N PHE A 147 9.42 -3.63 -8.69
CA PHE A 147 8.58 -4.03 -9.82
C PHE A 147 8.65 -3.01 -10.96
N HIS A 148 8.40 -1.73 -10.68
CA HIS A 148 8.42 -0.68 -11.71
C HIS A 148 9.79 -0.57 -12.38
N HIS A 149 10.88 -0.61 -11.61
CA HIS A 149 12.23 -0.61 -12.15
C HIS A 149 12.53 -1.84 -13.01
N ALA A 150 12.05 -3.02 -12.61
CA ALA A 150 12.25 -4.25 -13.37
C ALA A 150 11.53 -4.22 -14.72
N GLU A 151 10.28 -3.74 -14.75
CA GLU A 151 9.51 -3.54 -15.98
C GLU A 151 10.18 -2.51 -16.91
N LEU A 152 10.61 -1.36 -16.37
CA LEU A 152 11.33 -0.34 -17.12
C LEU A 152 12.66 -0.85 -17.68
N ALA A 153 13.29 -1.83 -17.02
CA ALA A 153 14.50 -2.51 -17.50
C ALA A 153 14.19 -3.63 -18.51
N GLY A 154 12.92 -3.89 -18.85
CA GLY A 154 12.49 -4.90 -19.81
C GLY A 154 12.66 -6.35 -19.32
N ARG A 155 12.56 -6.59 -18.01
CA ARG A 155 12.56 -7.97 -17.47
C ARG A 155 11.27 -8.70 -17.87
N ALA A 156 11.32 -10.03 -17.83
CA ALA A 156 10.11 -10.83 -18.06
C ALA A 156 9.03 -10.52 -17.01
N PRO A 157 7.75 -10.41 -17.39
CA PRO A 157 6.67 -9.99 -16.46
C PRO A 157 6.59 -10.82 -15.17
N ILE A 158 6.82 -12.13 -15.27
CA ILE A 158 6.80 -13.03 -14.10
C ILE A 158 7.94 -12.74 -13.12
N ASP A 159 9.11 -12.34 -13.62
CA ASP A 159 10.27 -12.01 -12.80
C ASP A 159 10.13 -10.60 -12.20
N SER A 160 9.55 -9.67 -12.94
CA SER A 160 9.35 -8.29 -12.48
C SER A 160 8.43 -8.23 -11.27
N ILE A 161 7.32 -8.96 -11.29
CA ILE A 161 6.30 -8.92 -10.22
C ILE A 161 6.67 -9.77 -9.00
N GLY A 162 7.72 -10.58 -9.09
CA GLY A 162 8.13 -11.51 -8.03
C GLY A 162 8.17 -10.90 -6.62
N PRO A 163 8.78 -9.72 -6.39
CA PRO A 163 8.79 -9.06 -5.08
C PRO A 163 7.40 -8.78 -4.52
N VAL A 164 6.45 -8.35 -5.35
CA VAL A 164 5.05 -8.08 -4.97
C VAL A 164 4.31 -9.38 -4.64
N VAL A 165 4.46 -10.40 -5.50
CA VAL A 165 3.84 -11.72 -5.27
C VAL A 165 4.29 -12.35 -3.96
N ALA A 166 5.57 -12.14 -3.56
CA ALA A 166 6.10 -12.64 -2.29
C ALA A 166 5.43 -12.01 -1.04
N LEU A 167 4.70 -10.93 -1.19
CA LEU A 167 3.94 -10.27 -0.12
C LEU A 167 2.52 -10.80 0.04
N LEU A 168 1.98 -11.48 -0.97
CA LEU A 168 0.61 -12.00 -0.92
C LEU A 168 0.48 -13.08 0.16
N THR A 169 -0.53 -12.96 0.98
CA THR A 169 -0.88 -13.95 2.03
C THR A 169 -1.99 -14.90 1.57
N GLY A 170 -2.78 -14.48 0.61
CA GLY A 170 -3.82 -15.28 -0.03
C GLY A 170 -3.34 -16.03 -1.28
N PRO A 171 -4.24 -16.73 -1.98
CA PRO A 171 -3.88 -17.43 -3.22
C PRO A 171 -3.44 -16.42 -4.30
N ILE A 172 -2.33 -16.71 -4.95
CA ILE A 172 -1.81 -15.90 -6.06
C ILE A 172 -2.75 -16.05 -7.26
N PRO A 173 -3.13 -14.95 -7.97
CA PRO A 173 -3.83 -15.06 -9.23
C PRO A 173 -3.07 -15.95 -10.22
N ASP A 174 -3.78 -16.76 -11.00
CA ASP A 174 -3.13 -17.58 -12.04
C ASP A 174 -2.54 -16.68 -13.12
N PRO A 175 -1.24 -16.85 -13.47
CA PRO A 175 -0.65 -16.08 -14.56
C PRO A 175 -1.30 -16.43 -15.89
N PRO A 176 -1.28 -15.53 -16.88
CA PRO A 176 -1.80 -15.81 -18.20
C PRO A 176 -1.11 -17.05 -18.81
N ILE A 177 -1.89 -17.88 -19.51
CA ILE A 177 -1.37 -19.00 -20.30
C ILE A 177 -0.86 -18.43 -21.63
N GLU A 178 0.38 -18.73 -21.99
CA GLU A 178 0.97 -18.37 -23.29
C GLU A 178 0.21 -18.97 -24.48
#